data_d7990192eff5451575ebd399ff294393
#
_entry.id   d7990192eff5451575ebd399ff294393
#
_cell.length_a   1.000
_cell.length_b   1.000
_cell.length_c   1.000
_cell.angle_alpha   90.00
_cell.angle_beta   90.00
_cell.angle_gamma   90.00
#
_symmetry.space_group_name_H-M   'P 1'
#
loop_
_entity.id
_entity.type
_entity.pdbx_description
1 polymer ?
#
loop_
_entity_poly.entity_id
_entity_poly.type
_entity_poly.pdbx_seq_one_letter_code
_entity_poly.pdbx_strand_id
1 'polypeptide(L)'
;ERIVIAGPSGSGKSTLIRCINRLEEHQRGQIIVDGTELSSDLKNIDKIRSEVGMVFQHFNLFPHLTILENCTLAPIWVRKTPKKEAEETAMHFLEKVKIPEQALKYPGQLSGGQQQRVAIARSLCMRPRIMLFDEPTSALDPEMIKEVLDTMIELAEEGMTMLCVTHEMGFARQVANRVIFMDEGQIVEQNEPEEFFNNPKSERTKLFLSQILGH
;
A
#
# COMPACT_ATOMS: atom_id res chain seq x y z
N GLU A 1 -12.31 5.19 2.93
CA GLU A 1 -12.54 4.64 1.59
C GLU A 1 -11.41 3.67 1.20
N ARG A 2 -11.75 2.61 0.47
CA ARG A 2 -10.81 1.61 -0.05
C ARG A 2 -10.92 1.58 -1.56
N ILE A 3 -9.86 2.03 -2.23
CA ILE A 3 -9.81 2.11 -3.69
C ILE A 3 -8.80 1.11 -4.20
N VAL A 4 -9.19 0.31 -5.18
CA VAL A 4 -8.28 -0.58 -5.90
C VAL A 4 -8.08 -0.07 -7.32
N ILE A 5 -6.83 0.01 -7.76
CA ILE A 5 -6.45 0.39 -9.12
C ILE A 5 -5.93 -0.86 -9.83
N ALA A 6 -6.61 -1.24 -10.90
CA ALA A 6 -6.26 -2.36 -11.77
C ALA A 6 -5.91 -1.88 -13.19
N GLY A 7 -5.21 -2.71 -13.93
CA GLY A 7 -4.85 -2.43 -15.32
C GLY A 7 -3.57 -3.13 -15.75
N PRO A 8 -3.26 -3.17 -17.05
CA PRO A 8 -2.05 -3.81 -17.57
C PRO A 8 -0.78 -3.14 -17.06
N SER A 9 0.34 -3.88 -17.15
CA SER A 9 1.67 -3.30 -16.84
C SER A 9 1.95 -2.10 -17.73
N GLY A 10 2.57 -1.06 -17.18
CA GLY A 10 2.86 0.18 -17.91
C GLY A 10 1.68 1.14 -18.08
N SER A 11 0.49 0.85 -17.54
CA SER A 11 -0.67 1.76 -17.66
C SER A 11 -0.62 3.01 -16.74
N GLY A 12 0.47 3.20 -15.96
CA GLY A 12 0.66 4.39 -15.15
C GLY A 12 0.17 4.29 -13.70
N LYS A 13 -0.31 3.12 -13.23
CA LYS A 13 -0.84 2.92 -11.87
C LYS A 13 0.15 3.29 -10.77
N SER A 14 1.37 2.75 -10.84
CA SER A 14 2.43 3.03 -9.86
C SER A 14 2.87 4.50 -9.91
N THR A 15 2.93 5.11 -11.08
CA THR A 15 3.21 6.55 -11.21
C THR A 15 2.13 7.37 -10.52
N LEU A 16 0.85 7.07 -10.76
CA LEU A 16 -0.26 7.75 -10.13
C LEU A 16 -0.19 7.69 -8.60
N ILE A 17 -0.01 6.48 -8.04
CA ILE A 17 0.02 6.31 -6.59
C ILE A 17 1.24 7.00 -5.96
N ARG A 18 2.40 7.02 -6.64
CA ARG A 18 3.62 7.69 -6.19
C ARG A 18 3.55 9.21 -6.30
N CYS A 19 2.68 9.76 -7.12
CA CYS A 19 2.44 11.20 -7.14
C CYS A 19 1.75 11.68 -5.86
N ILE A 20 0.97 10.84 -5.17
CA ILE A 20 0.22 11.23 -3.97
C ILE A 20 1.14 11.62 -2.80
N ASN A 21 2.28 10.95 -2.65
CA ASN A 21 3.28 11.27 -1.63
C ASN A 21 4.53 11.97 -2.19
N ARG A 22 4.43 12.45 -3.44
CA ARG A 22 5.48 13.15 -4.16
C ARG A 22 6.81 12.36 -4.27
N LEU A 23 6.72 11.08 -4.48
CA LEU A 23 7.85 10.29 -4.97
C LEU A 23 8.05 10.47 -6.48
N GLU A 24 6.95 10.76 -7.18
CA GLU A 24 6.93 11.19 -8.57
C GLU A 24 6.29 12.59 -8.67
N GLU A 25 6.76 13.40 -9.60
CA GLU A 25 6.20 14.74 -9.83
C GLU A 25 5.12 14.72 -10.91
N HIS A 26 3.95 15.26 -10.59
CA HIS A 26 2.93 15.54 -11.60
C HIS A 26 3.18 16.92 -12.24
N GLN A 27 2.92 17.03 -13.54
CA GLN A 27 3.18 18.25 -14.30
C GLN A 27 1.95 19.15 -14.45
N ARG A 28 0.76 18.58 -14.31
CA ARG A 28 -0.53 19.31 -14.49
C ARG A 28 -1.58 18.74 -13.54
N GLY A 29 -2.56 19.58 -13.22
CA GLY A 29 -3.64 19.24 -12.31
C GLY A 29 -3.30 19.49 -10.84
N GLN A 30 -4.16 19.03 -9.95
CA GLN A 30 -4.05 19.19 -8.51
C GLN A 30 -4.19 17.84 -7.83
N ILE A 31 -3.40 17.61 -6.80
CA ILE A 31 -3.54 16.46 -5.90
C ILE A 31 -3.86 17.02 -4.53
N ILE A 32 -5.00 16.60 -3.96
CA ILE A 32 -5.45 17.00 -2.64
C ILE A 32 -5.50 15.75 -1.78
N VAL A 33 -4.74 15.74 -0.68
CA VAL A 33 -4.66 14.63 0.26
C VAL A 33 -5.19 15.12 1.61
N ASP A 34 -6.28 14.52 2.08
CA ASP A 34 -6.95 14.90 3.34
C ASP A 34 -7.13 16.42 3.48
N GLY A 35 -7.67 17.06 2.44
CA GLY A 35 -7.92 18.50 2.38
C GLY A 35 -6.67 19.37 2.23
N THR A 36 -5.48 18.78 2.10
CA THR A 36 -4.22 19.50 1.89
C THR A 36 -3.77 19.33 0.43
N GLU A 37 -3.67 20.44 -0.31
CA GLU A 37 -3.15 20.41 -1.68
C GLU A 37 -1.63 20.15 -1.65
N LEU A 38 -1.20 19.17 -2.45
CA LEU A 38 0.20 18.83 -2.62
C LEU A 38 0.92 19.93 -3.43
N SER A 39 1.87 20.60 -2.80
CA SER A 39 2.67 21.66 -3.41
C SER A 39 4.15 21.26 -3.49
N SER A 40 4.98 22.14 -4.08
CA SER A 40 6.44 21.96 -4.10
C SER A 40 7.13 22.38 -2.79
N ASP A 41 6.40 22.95 -1.83
CA ASP A 41 6.95 23.31 -0.52
C ASP A 41 7.32 22.07 0.29
N LEU A 42 8.56 22.01 0.77
CA LEU A 42 9.09 20.87 1.53
C LEU A 42 8.28 20.57 2.81
N LYS A 43 7.82 21.62 3.52
CA LYS A 43 7.01 21.44 4.75
C LYS A 43 5.65 20.80 4.44
N ASN A 44 5.06 21.16 3.29
CA ASN A 44 3.83 20.56 2.81
C ASN A 44 4.03 19.10 2.46
N ILE A 45 5.12 18.76 1.76
CA ILE A 45 5.47 17.39 1.41
C ILE A 45 5.69 16.54 2.66
N ASP A 46 6.45 17.04 3.63
CA ASP A 46 6.74 16.33 4.88
C ASP A 46 5.46 16.09 5.69
N LYS A 47 4.55 17.06 5.74
CA LYS A 47 3.24 16.90 6.37
C LYS A 47 2.46 15.77 5.70
N ILE A 48 2.33 15.78 4.37
CA ILE A 48 1.62 14.72 3.63
C ILE A 48 2.28 13.37 3.85
N ARG A 49 3.60 13.27 3.74
CA ARG A 49 4.35 12.02 3.95
C ARG A 49 4.23 11.47 5.37
N SER A 50 3.99 12.30 6.37
CA SER A 50 3.75 11.84 7.73
C SER A 50 2.36 11.24 7.94
N GLU A 51 1.38 11.60 7.10
CA GLU A 51 -0.01 11.13 7.17
C GLU A 51 -0.32 10.01 6.15
N VAL A 52 0.61 9.75 5.23
CA VAL A 52 0.46 8.76 4.15
C VAL A 52 1.53 7.70 4.27
N GLY A 53 1.14 6.50 4.66
CA GLY A 53 2.03 5.33 4.63
C GLY A 53 2.12 4.75 3.22
N MET A 54 3.28 4.18 2.88
CA MET A 54 3.46 3.51 1.58
C MET A 54 4.18 2.18 1.73
N VAL A 55 3.63 1.17 1.06
CA VAL A 55 4.19 -0.17 0.94
C VAL A 55 4.46 -0.44 -0.53
N PHE A 56 5.69 -0.83 -0.83
CA PHE A 56 6.17 -1.04 -2.20
C PHE A 56 6.16 -2.53 -2.58
N GLN A 57 6.29 -2.80 -3.88
CA GLN A 57 6.48 -4.14 -4.43
C GLN A 57 7.73 -4.81 -3.84
N HIS A 58 8.85 -4.08 -3.75
CA HIS A 58 10.04 -4.49 -3.02
C HIS A 58 9.95 -3.95 -1.60
N PHE A 59 10.26 -4.77 -0.63
CA PHE A 59 10.01 -4.50 0.80
C PHE A 59 10.70 -3.24 1.32
N ASN A 60 11.83 -2.86 0.69
CA ASN A 60 12.63 -1.66 1.00
C ASN A 60 12.99 -1.54 2.49
N LEU A 61 13.24 -2.68 3.13
CA LEU A 61 13.75 -2.71 4.50
C LEU A 61 15.23 -2.35 4.53
N PHE A 62 15.66 -1.71 5.61
CA PHE A 62 17.07 -1.43 5.85
C PHE A 62 17.78 -2.73 6.28
N PRO A 63 18.66 -3.31 5.45
CA PRO A 63 19.22 -4.65 5.72
C PRO A 63 20.16 -4.71 6.92
N HIS A 64 20.72 -3.58 7.31
CA HIS A 64 21.65 -3.43 8.45
C HIS A 64 20.95 -3.11 9.78
N LEU A 65 19.64 -2.95 9.78
CA LEU A 65 18.81 -2.73 10.97
C LEU A 65 17.98 -3.97 11.27
N THR A 66 17.75 -4.23 12.54
CA THR A 66 16.78 -5.25 12.96
C THR A 66 15.37 -4.88 12.53
N ILE A 67 14.45 -5.83 12.58
CA ILE A 67 13.05 -5.59 12.25
C ILE A 67 12.45 -4.52 13.17
N LEU A 68 12.72 -4.58 14.47
CA LEU A 68 12.30 -3.57 15.43
C LEU A 68 12.85 -2.19 15.10
N GLU A 69 14.14 -2.09 14.77
CA GLU A 69 14.77 -0.84 14.35
C GLU A 69 14.20 -0.29 13.05
N ASN A 70 13.89 -1.15 12.06
CA ASN A 70 13.18 -0.75 10.84
C ASN A 70 11.83 -0.09 11.16
N CYS A 71 11.10 -0.59 12.15
CA CYS A 71 9.80 -0.06 12.54
C CYS A 71 9.88 1.20 13.40
N THR A 72 10.95 1.37 14.19
CA THR A 72 11.09 2.48 15.15
C THR A 72 11.80 3.70 14.60
N LEU A 73 12.58 3.54 13.52
CA LEU A 73 13.42 4.60 12.96
C LEU A 73 12.62 5.87 12.63
N ALA A 74 11.57 5.75 11.83
CA ALA A 74 10.78 6.89 11.40
C ALA A 74 10.00 7.55 12.56
N PRO A 75 9.30 6.83 13.44
CA PRO A 75 8.69 7.41 14.63
C PRO A 75 9.67 8.24 15.48
N ILE A 76 10.88 7.72 15.73
CA ILE A 76 11.89 8.40 16.55
C ILE A 76 12.42 9.65 15.82
N TRP A 77 12.80 9.53 14.55
CA TRP A 77 13.47 10.62 13.85
C TRP A 77 12.52 11.70 13.32
N VAL A 78 11.36 11.31 12.83
CA VAL A 78 10.39 12.23 12.21
C VAL A 78 9.40 12.77 13.23
N ARG A 79 8.75 11.90 14.01
CA ARG A 79 7.74 12.30 15.01
C ARG A 79 8.33 12.66 16.37
N LYS A 80 9.64 12.44 16.56
CA LYS A 80 10.35 12.66 17.83
C LYS A 80 9.77 11.84 18.99
N THR A 81 9.19 10.70 18.67
CA THR A 81 8.63 9.76 19.66
C THR A 81 9.75 9.20 20.55
N PRO A 82 9.59 9.16 21.87
CA PRO A 82 10.54 8.53 22.76
C PRO A 82 10.80 7.07 22.36
N LYS A 83 12.06 6.62 22.46
CA LYS A 83 12.47 5.29 22.01
C LYS A 83 11.58 4.17 22.58
N LYS A 84 11.32 4.20 23.88
CA LYS A 84 10.48 3.18 24.54
C LYS A 84 9.06 3.12 23.96
N GLU A 85 8.44 4.26 23.76
CA GLU A 85 7.10 4.34 23.17
C GLU A 85 7.10 3.86 21.71
N ALA A 86 8.15 4.21 20.93
CA ALA A 86 8.32 3.73 19.57
C ALA A 86 8.48 2.21 19.50
N GLU A 87 9.25 1.60 20.43
CA GLU A 87 9.43 0.15 20.55
C GLU A 87 8.11 -0.55 20.92
N GLU A 88 7.35 -0.03 21.88
CA GLU A 88 6.05 -0.55 22.28
C GLU A 88 5.05 -0.50 21.08
N THR A 89 5.02 0.62 20.36
CA THR A 89 4.20 0.78 19.14
C THR A 89 4.63 -0.20 18.05
N ALA A 90 5.93 -0.37 17.84
CA ALA A 90 6.45 -1.30 16.85
C ALA A 90 6.11 -2.75 17.18
N MET A 91 6.24 -3.16 18.43
CA MET A 91 5.84 -4.51 18.86
C MET A 91 4.35 -4.74 18.68
N HIS A 92 3.50 -3.77 19.02
CA HIS A 92 2.07 -3.84 18.78
C HIS A 92 1.75 -4.09 17.30
N PHE A 93 2.39 -3.37 16.36
CA PHE A 93 2.14 -3.59 14.94
C PHE A 93 2.78 -4.87 14.39
N LEU A 94 3.90 -5.33 14.96
CA LEU A 94 4.47 -6.63 14.62
C LEU A 94 3.55 -7.78 15.09
N GLU A 95 2.91 -7.66 16.25
CA GLU A 95 1.86 -8.60 16.70
C GLU A 95 0.67 -8.58 15.77
N LYS A 96 0.22 -7.39 15.37
CA LYS A 96 -0.88 -7.22 14.43
C LYS A 96 -0.64 -7.91 13.08
N VAL A 97 0.58 -7.82 12.54
CA VAL A 97 0.95 -8.52 11.31
C VAL A 97 1.46 -9.96 11.57
N LYS A 98 1.32 -10.48 12.78
CA LYS A 98 1.57 -11.88 13.20
C LYS A 98 3.01 -12.35 13.06
N ILE A 99 3.98 -11.46 13.36
CA ILE A 99 5.42 -11.76 13.34
C ILE A 99 6.22 -11.11 14.49
N PRO A 100 5.70 -11.01 15.72
CA PRO A 100 6.43 -10.35 16.82
C PRO A 100 7.74 -11.03 17.17
N GLU A 101 7.86 -12.35 16.99
CA GLU A 101 9.05 -13.15 17.25
C GLU A 101 10.22 -12.82 16.32
N GLN A 102 9.95 -12.08 15.21
CA GLN A 102 10.99 -11.66 14.27
C GLN A 102 11.66 -10.33 14.65
N ALA A 103 11.22 -9.65 15.71
CA ALA A 103 11.61 -8.28 16.05
C ALA A 103 13.14 -8.05 16.13
N LEU A 104 13.90 -9.00 16.66
CA LEU A 104 15.35 -8.89 16.81
C LEU A 104 16.15 -9.47 15.64
N LYS A 105 15.49 -10.01 14.63
CA LYS A 105 16.16 -10.52 13.42
C LYS A 105 16.41 -9.40 12.42
N TYR A 106 17.23 -9.70 11.44
CA TYR A 106 17.50 -8.83 10.29
C TYR A 106 16.66 -9.26 9.07
N PRO A 107 16.36 -8.33 8.13
CA PRO A 107 15.53 -8.63 6.96
C PRO A 107 15.95 -9.87 6.17
N GLY A 108 17.26 -10.09 5.98
CA GLY A 108 17.78 -11.25 5.26
C GLY A 108 17.52 -12.62 5.91
N GLN A 109 17.01 -12.64 7.14
CA GLN A 109 16.63 -13.86 7.87
C GLN A 109 15.14 -14.20 7.73
N LEU A 110 14.36 -13.34 7.06
CA LEU A 110 12.93 -13.46 6.89
C LEU A 110 12.55 -13.89 5.47
N SER A 111 11.45 -14.63 5.33
CA SER A 111 10.83 -14.89 4.03
C SER A 111 10.32 -13.60 3.38
N GLY A 112 10.07 -13.62 2.06
CA GLY A 112 9.50 -12.47 1.35
C GLY A 112 8.18 -11.99 1.95
N GLY A 113 7.27 -12.91 2.26
CA GLY A 113 5.99 -12.59 2.90
C GLY A 113 6.15 -11.97 4.29
N GLN A 114 7.09 -12.47 5.09
CA GLN A 114 7.43 -11.87 6.38
C GLN A 114 8.02 -10.46 6.20
N GLN A 115 8.95 -10.27 5.25
CA GLN A 115 9.51 -8.94 4.96
C GLN A 115 8.44 -7.95 4.53
N GLN A 116 7.47 -8.37 3.72
CA GLN A 116 6.36 -7.51 3.31
C GLN A 116 5.45 -7.15 4.47
N ARG A 117 5.15 -8.09 5.36
CA ARG A 117 4.40 -7.80 6.60
C ARG A 117 5.16 -6.83 7.51
N VAL A 118 6.48 -6.93 7.59
CA VAL A 118 7.32 -5.91 8.27
C VAL A 118 7.17 -4.54 7.59
N ALA A 119 7.20 -4.47 6.26
CA ALA A 119 7.02 -3.21 5.54
C ALA A 119 5.65 -2.56 5.84
N ILE A 120 4.60 -3.37 5.97
CA ILE A 120 3.28 -2.92 6.41
C ILE A 120 3.35 -2.41 7.86
N ALA A 121 3.89 -3.19 8.79
CA ALA A 121 4.03 -2.79 10.20
C ALA A 121 4.85 -1.50 10.36
N ARG A 122 5.97 -1.37 9.63
CA ARG A 122 6.79 -0.16 9.59
C ARG A 122 5.99 1.07 9.17
N SER A 123 5.17 0.95 8.13
CA SER A 123 4.29 2.04 7.69
C SER A 123 3.26 2.40 8.76
N LEU A 124 2.64 1.40 9.40
CA LEU A 124 1.65 1.59 10.46
C LEU A 124 2.22 2.25 11.72
N CYS A 125 3.51 2.06 12.02
CA CYS A 125 4.18 2.71 13.16
C CYS A 125 4.17 4.25 13.07
N MET A 126 4.03 4.79 11.87
CA MET A 126 3.82 6.22 11.66
C MET A 126 2.37 6.67 11.90
N ARG A 127 1.45 5.74 12.21
CA ARG A 127 0.01 6.01 12.40
C ARG A 127 -0.57 6.84 11.27
N PRO A 128 -0.43 6.39 10.00
CA PRO A 128 -0.90 7.14 8.84
C PRO A 128 -2.42 7.15 8.80
N ARG A 129 -2.99 8.17 8.17
CA ARG A 129 -4.43 8.23 7.87
C ARG A 129 -4.78 7.47 6.60
N ILE A 130 -3.83 7.36 5.68
CA ILE A 130 -4.00 6.72 4.38
C ILE A 130 -2.83 5.76 4.15
N MET A 131 -3.12 4.55 3.69
CA MET A 131 -2.13 3.57 3.27
C MET A 131 -2.15 3.41 1.75
N LEU A 132 -0.99 3.56 1.13
CA LEU A 132 -0.76 3.30 -0.29
C LEU A 132 -0.05 1.97 -0.45
N PHE A 133 -0.57 1.10 -1.31
CA PHE A 133 0.04 -0.19 -1.64
C PHE A 133 0.34 -0.25 -3.13
N ASP A 134 1.62 -0.33 -3.49
CA ASP A 134 2.08 -0.40 -4.87
C ASP A 134 2.52 -1.83 -5.19
N GLU A 135 1.58 -2.63 -5.70
CA GLU A 135 1.75 -4.05 -6.05
C GLU A 135 2.41 -4.89 -4.93
N PRO A 136 1.85 -4.91 -3.71
CA PRO A 136 2.52 -5.46 -2.52
C PRO A 136 2.79 -6.96 -2.57
N THR A 137 2.19 -7.70 -3.50
CA THR A 137 2.32 -9.16 -3.63
C THR A 137 3.14 -9.59 -4.85
N SER A 138 3.46 -8.67 -5.77
CA SER A 138 4.07 -9.01 -7.07
C SER A 138 5.48 -9.62 -6.99
N ALA A 139 6.21 -9.40 -5.88
CA ALA A 139 7.54 -9.96 -5.65
C ALA A 139 7.53 -11.21 -4.76
N LEU A 140 6.34 -11.79 -4.50
CA LEU A 140 6.15 -12.91 -3.58
C LEU A 140 5.85 -14.21 -4.33
N ASP A 141 6.30 -15.30 -3.74
CA ASP A 141 5.85 -16.63 -4.14
C ASP A 141 4.37 -16.83 -3.78
N PRO A 142 3.61 -17.63 -4.56
CA PRO A 142 2.17 -17.83 -4.35
C PRO A 142 1.77 -18.23 -2.93
N GLU A 143 2.62 -19.01 -2.25
CA GLU A 143 2.38 -19.46 -0.88
C GLU A 143 2.38 -18.32 0.14
N MET A 144 3.12 -17.23 -0.15
CA MET A 144 3.28 -16.08 0.75
C MET A 144 2.23 -14.97 0.51
N ILE A 145 1.60 -14.96 -0.67
CA ILE A 145 0.63 -13.94 -1.08
C ILE A 145 -0.53 -13.88 -0.09
N LYS A 146 -1.06 -15.05 0.28
CA LYS A 146 -2.23 -15.13 1.16
C LYS A 146 -2.03 -14.42 2.50
N GLU A 147 -0.89 -14.62 3.16
CA GLU A 147 -0.62 -14.02 4.48
C GLU A 147 -0.55 -12.49 4.41
N VAL A 148 -0.03 -11.94 3.31
CA VAL A 148 0.01 -10.49 3.09
C VAL A 148 -1.38 -9.95 2.79
N LEU A 149 -2.16 -10.62 1.95
CA LEU A 149 -3.54 -10.23 1.64
C LEU A 149 -4.44 -10.31 2.88
N ASP A 150 -4.32 -11.35 3.70
CA ASP A 150 -5.07 -11.48 4.95
C ASP A 150 -4.78 -10.29 5.88
N THR A 151 -3.51 -9.88 5.99
CA THR A 151 -3.14 -8.68 6.75
C THR A 151 -3.78 -7.41 6.19
N MET A 152 -3.80 -7.25 4.87
CA MET A 152 -4.43 -6.09 4.23
C MET A 152 -5.95 -6.10 4.39
N ILE A 153 -6.59 -7.28 4.38
CA ILE A 153 -8.04 -7.43 4.63
C ILE A 153 -8.36 -7.00 6.06
N GLU A 154 -7.59 -7.46 7.05
CA GLU A 154 -7.77 -7.07 8.45
C GLU A 154 -7.69 -5.53 8.62
N LEU A 155 -6.73 -4.87 7.97
CA LEU A 155 -6.63 -3.42 7.97
C LEU A 155 -7.85 -2.73 7.31
N ALA A 156 -8.35 -3.30 6.22
CA ALA A 156 -9.53 -2.80 5.53
C ALA A 156 -10.80 -2.90 6.40
N GLU A 157 -10.97 -4.02 7.10
CA GLU A 157 -12.09 -4.26 8.01
C GLU A 157 -12.07 -3.31 9.22
N GLU A 158 -10.89 -2.94 9.70
CA GLU A 158 -10.72 -1.93 10.76
C GLU A 158 -10.98 -0.49 10.29
N GLY A 159 -11.29 -0.30 9.02
CA GLY A 159 -11.66 1.01 8.47
C GLY A 159 -10.48 1.84 7.95
N MET A 160 -9.31 1.25 7.75
CA MET A 160 -8.16 1.96 7.15
C MET A 160 -8.53 2.48 5.76
N THR A 161 -8.27 3.77 5.52
CA THR A 161 -8.34 4.34 4.18
C THR A 161 -7.12 3.85 3.38
N MET A 162 -7.37 3.22 2.24
CA MET A 162 -6.30 2.65 1.43
C MET A 162 -6.52 2.81 -0.07
N LEU A 163 -5.41 2.96 -0.76
CA LEU A 163 -5.33 2.95 -2.21
C LEU A 163 -4.35 1.85 -2.62
N CYS A 164 -4.85 0.82 -3.33
CA CYS A 164 -4.09 -0.38 -3.64
C CYS A 164 -3.96 -0.55 -5.15
N VAL A 165 -2.74 -0.56 -5.66
CA VAL A 165 -2.42 -1.07 -6.99
C VAL A 165 -2.17 -2.56 -6.84
N THR A 166 -2.97 -3.40 -7.48
CA THR A 166 -2.83 -4.86 -7.36
C THR A 166 -3.41 -5.60 -8.56
N HIS A 167 -2.92 -6.81 -8.79
CA HIS A 167 -3.48 -7.78 -9.72
C HIS A 167 -4.36 -8.84 -9.03
N GLU A 168 -4.49 -8.77 -7.71
CA GLU A 168 -5.27 -9.69 -6.89
C GLU A 168 -6.76 -9.34 -6.94
N MET A 169 -7.48 -9.81 -7.97
CA MET A 169 -8.87 -9.43 -8.19
C MET A 169 -9.83 -9.99 -7.14
N GLY A 170 -9.48 -11.13 -6.51
CA GLY A 170 -10.22 -11.67 -5.37
C GLY A 170 -10.18 -10.71 -4.18
N PHE A 171 -9.01 -10.18 -3.85
CA PHE A 171 -8.84 -9.15 -2.83
C PHE A 171 -9.62 -7.87 -3.19
N ALA A 172 -9.50 -7.38 -4.45
CA ALA A 172 -10.21 -6.20 -4.90
C ALA A 172 -11.72 -6.34 -4.72
N ARG A 173 -12.28 -7.50 -5.10
CA ARG A 173 -13.72 -7.80 -4.97
C ARG A 173 -14.19 -7.81 -3.50
N GLN A 174 -13.33 -8.26 -2.60
CA GLN A 174 -13.66 -8.40 -1.18
C GLN A 174 -13.60 -7.08 -0.42
N VAL A 175 -12.58 -6.25 -0.68
CA VAL A 175 -12.29 -5.09 0.20
C VAL A 175 -12.63 -3.73 -0.41
N ALA A 176 -12.64 -3.60 -1.74
CA ALA A 176 -12.79 -2.31 -2.38
C ALA A 176 -14.18 -1.71 -2.18
N ASN A 177 -14.24 -0.39 -1.99
CA ASN A 177 -15.46 0.38 -2.16
C ASN A 177 -15.58 0.85 -3.63
N ARG A 178 -14.42 1.00 -4.30
CA ARG A 178 -14.33 1.43 -5.68
C ARG A 178 -13.14 0.76 -6.36
N VAL A 179 -13.37 0.33 -7.59
CA VAL A 179 -12.32 -0.20 -8.47
C VAL A 179 -12.13 0.77 -9.64
N ILE A 180 -10.89 1.10 -9.94
CA ILE A 180 -10.49 1.97 -11.04
C ILE A 180 -9.67 1.12 -12.01
N PHE A 181 -10.08 1.12 -13.28
CA PHE A 181 -9.30 0.50 -14.35
C PHE A 181 -8.54 1.57 -15.14
N MET A 182 -7.23 1.39 -15.20
CA MET A 182 -6.33 2.27 -15.96
C MET A 182 -5.71 1.53 -17.14
N ASP A 183 -5.67 2.21 -18.28
CA ASP A 183 -4.94 1.78 -19.46
C ASP A 183 -4.37 2.99 -20.21
N GLU A 184 -3.17 2.86 -20.77
CA GLU A 184 -2.47 3.92 -21.52
C GLU A 184 -2.42 5.29 -20.80
N GLY A 185 -2.22 5.28 -19.49
CA GLY A 185 -2.13 6.51 -18.67
C GLY A 185 -3.48 7.19 -18.39
N GLN A 186 -4.59 6.55 -18.69
CA GLN A 186 -5.94 7.10 -18.51
C GLN A 186 -6.79 6.21 -17.61
N ILE A 187 -7.72 6.83 -16.87
CA ILE A 187 -8.80 6.11 -16.20
C ILE A 187 -9.85 5.77 -17.26
N VAL A 188 -9.97 4.49 -17.59
CA VAL A 188 -10.92 3.99 -18.60
C VAL A 188 -12.29 3.76 -18.00
N GLU A 189 -12.32 3.20 -16.78
CA GLU A 189 -13.56 2.89 -16.07
C GLU A 189 -13.34 2.93 -14.57
N GLN A 190 -14.37 3.36 -13.84
CA GLN A 190 -14.41 3.22 -12.37
C GLN A 190 -15.83 2.88 -11.93
N ASN A 191 -15.94 1.98 -10.97
CA ASN A 191 -17.23 1.57 -10.45
C ASN A 191 -17.09 0.90 -9.08
N GLU A 192 -18.22 0.63 -8.42
CA GLU A 192 -18.27 -0.30 -7.29
C GLU A 192 -17.87 -1.71 -7.73
N PRO A 193 -17.31 -2.54 -6.85
CA PRO A 193 -16.80 -3.86 -7.24
C PRO A 193 -17.81 -4.74 -7.96
N GLU A 194 -19.05 -4.80 -7.47
CA GLU A 194 -20.08 -5.64 -8.10
C GLU A 194 -20.36 -5.26 -9.54
N GLU A 195 -20.57 -3.97 -9.81
CA GLU A 195 -20.77 -3.47 -11.18
C GLU A 195 -19.51 -3.62 -12.02
N PHE A 196 -18.35 -3.32 -11.46
CA PHE A 196 -17.07 -3.40 -12.17
C PHE A 196 -16.78 -4.82 -12.67
N PHE A 197 -16.98 -5.84 -11.83
CA PHE A 197 -16.64 -7.22 -12.17
C PHE A 197 -17.74 -7.96 -12.92
N ASN A 198 -19.01 -7.62 -12.70
CA ASN A 198 -20.13 -8.36 -13.30
C ASN A 198 -20.71 -7.66 -14.53
N ASN A 199 -20.67 -6.32 -14.58
CA ASN A 199 -21.25 -5.52 -15.66
C ASN A 199 -20.26 -4.44 -16.16
N PRO A 200 -19.01 -4.79 -16.53
CA PRO A 200 -18.06 -3.80 -17.05
C PRO A 200 -18.61 -3.12 -18.32
N LYS A 201 -18.47 -1.80 -18.38
CA LYS A 201 -19.03 -1.00 -19.47
C LYS A 201 -18.07 -0.88 -20.66
N SER A 202 -16.79 -0.68 -20.37
CA SER A 202 -15.75 -0.55 -21.38
C SER A 202 -15.35 -1.89 -21.98
N GLU A 203 -15.22 -1.97 -23.30
CA GLU A 203 -14.71 -3.16 -23.99
C GLU A 203 -13.27 -3.49 -23.55
N ARG A 204 -12.46 -2.47 -23.22
CA ARG A 204 -11.11 -2.67 -22.67
C ARG A 204 -11.14 -3.30 -21.29
N THR A 205 -12.07 -2.87 -20.43
CA THR A 205 -12.28 -3.48 -19.10
C THR A 205 -12.73 -4.94 -19.24
N LYS A 206 -13.68 -5.22 -20.13
CA LYS A 206 -14.15 -6.60 -20.41
C LYS A 206 -13.00 -7.50 -20.86
N LEU A 207 -12.20 -7.03 -21.80
CA LEU A 207 -11.04 -7.77 -22.30
C LEU A 207 -10.03 -8.05 -21.18
N PHE A 208 -9.69 -7.03 -20.39
CA PHE A 208 -8.78 -7.18 -19.26
C PHE A 208 -9.28 -8.19 -18.24
N LEU A 209 -10.55 -8.08 -17.83
CA LEU A 209 -11.14 -9.01 -16.88
C LEU A 209 -11.22 -10.44 -17.41
N SER A 210 -11.53 -10.64 -18.69
CA SER A 210 -11.54 -11.96 -19.31
C SER A 210 -10.18 -12.64 -19.31
N GLN A 211 -9.09 -11.87 -19.43
CA GLN A 211 -7.73 -12.40 -19.37
C GLN A 211 -7.29 -12.79 -17.96
N ILE A 212 -7.73 -12.07 -16.93
CA ILE A 212 -7.31 -12.31 -15.55
C ILE A 212 -8.23 -13.31 -14.84
N LEU A 213 -9.54 -13.27 -15.10
CA LEU A 213 -10.52 -14.16 -14.45
C LEU A 213 -10.75 -15.46 -15.23
N GLY A 214 -10.26 -15.57 -16.45
CA GLY A 214 -10.40 -16.74 -17.32
C GLY A 214 -9.37 -17.84 -17.12
N HIS A 215 -8.58 -17.79 -16.03
CA HIS A 215 -7.61 -18.83 -15.64
C HIS A 215 -8.01 -19.50 -14.37
#